data_fa635b0257d594867fd007b4e61f69c2
#
_entry.id   fa635b0257d594867fd007b4e61f69c2
#
_cell.length_a   1.000
_cell.length_b   1.000
_cell.length_c   1.000
_cell.angle_alpha   90.00
_cell.angle_beta   90.00
_cell.angle_gamma   90.00
#
_symmetry.space_group_name_H-M   'P 1'
#
loop_
_entity.id
_entity.type
_entity.pdbx_description
1 polymer ?
#
loop_
_entity_poly.entity_id
_entity_poly.type
_entity_poly.pdbx_seq_one_letter_code
_entity_poly.pdbx_strand_id
1 'polypeptide(L)'
;MRSLFLAAVTVAVTSLAQPQPALTPPSSTSPGVQRALDTEQAFVAGRRQVTMKEALTLAEQKNPDLQAARTSIAIAAANTRKAIAIALPELSLNASYVHTSVAQEFKAKDSAKAQADGTIGLVNYLSQTFTGMPASEAQLAPLRAQQDAALANVQDIVIVARNSVYGSLLLSQVLFSPNFFLLPAAWEGGEAAKLGTLEAREQILLAVARVYLGLEGIGQIEQAAREAEQVALKREKDAKAQASAGTSTEIAVLRAQSETAQARSLLVQLSGQRVALMALLEALVGEPVRPMEKEPTHFEVTAGKDEDAPWERSYGLKAQAVGLKIQERISSVDKLTWLPTVVAQAKGSYNSNRGFAGTNFIFDGIIAAQWTLYDRGTRYANLRENDAKVLQQRAQFEAASAKAKANWIGAKTNLDAAAVALEQAEAQATLATRAQKQVGAAYEAGLTTSLEVSDVDNKRFLAASSAAQSRAQLEIRKVELAAAEGRLATLLGLAEN
;
A
#
# COMPACT_ATOMS: atom_id res chain seq x y z
N MET A 1 -4.75 -7.83 19.81
CA MET A 1 -4.91 -9.30 19.88
C MET A 1 -3.92 -9.97 18.95
N ARG A 2 -3.10 -10.76 19.48
CA ARG A 2 -2.33 -11.96 19.14
C ARG A 2 -0.85 -11.79 19.43
N SER A 3 -0.55 -12.21 20.66
CA SER A 3 0.73 -12.65 21.15
C SER A 3 1.27 -13.83 20.34
N LEU A 4 2.53 -13.75 19.92
CA LEU A 4 3.26 -14.85 19.32
C LEU A 4 4.23 -15.46 20.32
N PHE A 5 4.06 -16.73 20.51
CA PHE A 5 4.79 -17.69 21.31
C PHE A 5 6.30 -17.65 21.09
N LEU A 6 7.03 -17.56 22.21
CA LEU A 6 8.43 -17.95 22.33
C LEU A 6 8.45 -19.43 22.72
N ALA A 7 8.84 -20.29 21.81
CA ALA A 7 9.12 -21.69 22.12
C ALA A 7 10.60 -21.85 22.44
N ALA A 8 10.90 -22.01 23.72
CA ALA A 8 12.22 -22.44 24.18
C ALA A 8 12.33 -23.96 23.96
N VAL A 9 13.26 -24.38 23.10
CA VAL A 9 13.64 -25.79 22.95
C VAL A 9 14.79 -26.07 23.91
N THR A 10 14.50 -26.74 25.00
CA THR A 10 15.49 -27.32 25.92
C THR A 10 15.89 -28.66 25.35
N VAL A 11 17.14 -28.78 24.85
CA VAL A 11 17.74 -30.06 24.48
C VAL A 11 18.46 -30.63 25.64
N ALA A 12 17.97 -31.75 26.16
CA ALA A 12 18.64 -32.55 27.15
C ALA A 12 19.84 -33.32 26.51
N VAL A 13 21.05 -33.04 27.00
CA VAL A 13 22.25 -33.74 26.61
C VAL A 13 22.39 -34.98 27.51
N THR A 14 22.07 -36.15 26.96
CA THR A 14 22.51 -37.44 27.54
C THR A 14 23.85 -37.84 26.92
N SER A 15 24.88 -37.77 27.74
CA SER A 15 26.24 -38.17 27.43
C SER A 15 26.32 -39.72 27.37
N LEU A 16 26.56 -40.24 26.17
CA LEU A 16 27.13 -41.58 25.98
C LEU A 16 28.56 -41.41 25.41
N ALA A 17 29.54 -41.67 26.23
CA ALA A 17 30.95 -41.72 25.83
C ALA A 17 31.19 -42.89 24.86
N GLN A 18 31.32 -42.56 23.56
CA GLN A 18 31.91 -43.47 22.58
C GLN A 18 33.38 -43.10 22.38
N PRO A 19 34.29 -44.07 22.14
CA PRO A 19 35.68 -43.76 21.84
C PRO A 19 35.78 -42.98 20.54
N GLN A 20 36.34 -41.78 20.59
CA GLN A 20 36.56 -40.94 19.43
C GLN A 20 37.55 -41.63 18.48
N PRO A 21 37.23 -41.76 17.18
CA PRO A 21 38.22 -42.10 16.18
C PRO A 21 39.26 -40.99 16.10
N ALA A 22 40.52 -41.37 15.92
CA ALA A 22 41.63 -40.44 15.76
C ALA A 22 41.28 -39.37 14.71
N LEU A 23 41.22 -38.11 15.14
CA LEU A 23 40.99 -36.96 14.29
C LEU A 23 42.16 -36.85 13.31
N THR A 24 41.93 -37.26 12.08
CA THR A 24 42.81 -36.84 10.98
C THR A 24 42.74 -35.30 10.92
N PRO A 25 43.90 -34.61 10.85
CA PRO A 25 43.94 -33.17 10.78
C PRO A 25 43.11 -32.71 9.60
N PRO A 26 42.17 -31.75 9.77
CA PRO A 26 41.34 -31.26 8.66
C PRO A 26 42.25 -30.70 7.58
N SER A 27 42.03 -31.16 6.33
CA SER A 27 42.68 -30.59 5.15
C SER A 27 42.46 -29.07 5.15
N SER A 28 43.46 -28.30 4.71
CA SER A 28 43.58 -26.84 4.79
C SER A 28 42.44 -26.03 4.21
N THR A 29 41.41 -26.66 3.65
CA THR A 29 40.15 -26.05 3.20
C THR A 29 39.01 -27.07 3.36
N SER A 30 38.09 -26.82 4.28
CA SER A 30 36.87 -27.60 4.36
C SER A 30 36.07 -27.41 3.04
N PRO A 31 35.61 -28.49 2.39
CA PRO A 31 34.80 -28.37 1.14
C PRO A 31 33.55 -27.51 1.29
N GLY A 32 33.04 -27.35 2.51
CA GLY A 32 31.91 -26.50 2.84
C GLY A 32 32.21 -25.00 2.74
N VAL A 33 33.40 -24.60 3.23
CA VAL A 33 33.86 -23.19 3.16
C VAL A 33 34.01 -22.77 1.68
N GLN A 34 34.67 -23.62 0.89
CA GLN A 34 34.88 -23.32 -0.52
C GLN A 34 33.55 -23.18 -1.28
N ARG A 35 32.59 -24.08 -1.07
CA ARG A 35 31.24 -23.99 -1.68
C ARG A 35 30.52 -22.70 -1.30
N ALA A 36 30.62 -22.27 -0.06
CA ALA A 36 29.94 -21.04 0.39
C ALA A 36 30.50 -19.80 -0.32
N LEU A 37 31.83 -19.71 -0.45
CA LEU A 37 32.52 -18.63 -1.15
C LEU A 37 32.27 -18.67 -2.68
N ASP A 38 32.27 -19.87 -3.28
CA ASP A 38 31.93 -20.06 -4.70
C ASP A 38 30.48 -19.64 -5.00
N THR A 39 29.56 -19.93 -4.08
CA THR A 39 28.15 -19.52 -4.19
C THR A 39 28.01 -17.99 -4.16
N GLU A 40 28.76 -17.33 -3.26
CA GLU A 40 28.80 -15.86 -3.23
C GLU A 40 29.34 -15.29 -4.53
N GLN A 41 30.48 -15.81 -5.00
CA GLN A 41 31.10 -15.33 -6.24
C GLN A 41 30.17 -15.50 -7.45
N ALA A 42 29.49 -16.64 -7.55
CA ALA A 42 28.48 -16.87 -8.59
C ALA A 42 27.31 -15.89 -8.49
N PHE A 43 26.86 -15.61 -7.26
CA PHE A 43 25.77 -14.65 -7.01
C PHE A 43 26.18 -13.22 -7.37
N VAL A 44 27.41 -12.83 -7.09
CA VAL A 44 27.95 -11.49 -7.36
C VAL A 44 28.28 -11.28 -8.84
N ALA A 45 28.78 -12.32 -9.54
CA ALA A 45 29.30 -12.21 -10.92
C ALA A 45 28.25 -11.74 -11.95
N GLY A 46 26.98 -12.06 -11.76
CA GLY A 46 25.89 -11.65 -12.67
C GLY A 46 25.29 -10.26 -12.41
N ARG A 47 25.77 -9.52 -11.41
CA ARG A 47 25.18 -8.26 -10.97
C ARG A 47 25.91 -7.04 -11.52
N ARG A 48 25.11 -6.06 -12.00
CA ARG A 48 25.63 -4.76 -12.45
C ARG A 48 26.13 -3.95 -11.25
N GLN A 49 27.31 -3.36 -11.37
CA GLN A 49 27.80 -2.38 -10.40
C GLN A 49 27.05 -1.06 -10.59
N VAL A 50 26.57 -0.51 -9.48
CA VAL A 50 25.85 0.77 -9.47
C VAL A 50 26.35 1.64 -8.34
N THR A 51 26.35 2.95 -8.56
CA THR A 51 26.54 3.94 -7.52
C THR A 51 25.27 4.07 -6.67
N MET A 52 25.37 4.67 -5.49
CA MET A 52 24.20 4.97 -4.66
C MET A 52 23.12 5.72 -5.45
N LYS A 53 23.49 6.77 -6.17
CA LYS A 53 22.56 7.59 -6.97
C LYS A 53 21.87 6.78 -8.05
N GLU A 54 22.59 5.89 -8.75
CA GLU A 54 22.02 5.00 -9.76
C GLU A 54 21.05 3.99 -9.11
N ALA A 55 21.40 3.40 -7.97
CA ALA A 55 20.53 2.48 -7.23
C ALA A 55 19.20 3.14 -6.82
N LEU A 56 19.28 4.37 -6.32
CA LEU A 56 18.09 5.16 -5.96
C LEU A 56 17.23 5.50 -7.18
N THR A 57 17.85 5.91 -8.29
CA THR A 57 17.13 6.21 -9.53
C THR A 57 16.45 4.96 -10.12
N LEU A 58 17.13 3.81 -10.08
CA LEU A 58 16.55 2.54 -10.51
C LEU A 58 15.37 2.13 -9.62
N ALA A 59 15.50 2.28 -8.30
CA ALA A 59 14.41 2.00 -7.37
C ALA A 59 13.19 2.89 -7.65
N GLU A 60 13.37 4.18 -7.93
CA GLU A 60 12.27 5.08 -8.32
C GLU A 60 11.55 4.63 -9.60
N GLN A 61 12.28 4.03 -10.53
CA GLN A 61 11.72 3.61 -11.81
C GLN A 61 11.10 2.21 -11.77
N LYS A 62 11.70 1.28 -11.04
CA LYS A 62 11.41 -0.15 -11.15
C LYS A 62 10.85 -0.80 -9.90
N ASN A 63 10.92 -0.15 -8.73
CA ASN A 63 10.41 -0.74 -7.49
C ASN A 63 8.89 -1.01 -7.60
N PRO A 64 8.43 -2.26 -7.37
CA PRO A 64 7.02 -2.62 -7.50
C PRO A 64 6.11 -1.91 -6.49
N ASP A 65 6.59 -1.71 -5.26
CA ASP A 65 5.79 -1.07 -4.20
C ASP A 65 5.56 0.41 -4.52
N LEU A 66 6.56 1.09 -5.11
CA LEU A 66 6.40 2.46 -5.57
C LEU A 66 5.46 2.57 -6.77
N GLN A 67 5.50 1.59 -7.68
CA GLN A 67 4.53 1.53 -8.77
C GLN A 67 3.11 1.33 -8.23
N ALA A 68 2.94 0.43 -7.25
CA ALA A 68 1.66 0.25 -6.57
C ALA A 68 1.20 1.54 -5.88
N ALA A 69 2.08 2.25 -5.17
CA ALA A 69 1.77 3.54 -4.55
C ALA A 69 1.35 4.59 -5.59
N ARG A 70 2.00 4.67 -6.75
CA ARG A 70 1.62 5.57 -7.85
C ARG A 70 0.23 5.28 -8.42
N THR A 71 -0.19 4.01 -8.44
CA THR A 71 -1.54 3.66 -8.91
C THR A 71 -2.64 4.20 -7.99
N SER A 72 -2.33 4.48 -6.71
CA SER A 72 -3.28 5.10 -5.78
C SER A 72 -3.73 6.49 -6.24
N ILE A 73 -2.85 7.24 -6.92
CA ILE A 73 -3.19 8.54 -7.52
C ILE A 73 -4.25 8.37 -8.63
N ALA A 74 -4.08 7.34 -9.48
CA ALA A 74 -5.06 7.05 -10.53
C ALA A 74 -6.41 6.60 -9.94
N ILE A 75 -6.38 5.80 -8.86
CA ILE A 75 -7.59 5.41 -8.12
C ILE A 75 -8.28 6.64 -7.53
N ALA A 76 -7.52 7.54 -6.89
CA ALA A 76 -8.06 8.77 -6.32
C ALA A 76 -8.66 9.68 -7.42
N ALA A 77 -7.98 9.82 -8.58
CA ALA A 77 -8.51 10.55 -9.73
C ALA A 77 -9.81 9.93 -10.27
N ALA A 78 -9.89 8.60 -10.33
CA ALA A 78 -11.11 7.91 -10.71
C ALA A 78 -12.26 8.13 -9.70
N ASN A 79 -11.95 8.12 -8.39
CA ASN A 79 -12.93 8.42 -7.35
C ASN A 79 -13.41 9.87 -7.41
N THR A 80 -12.54 10.83 -7.71
CA THR A 80 -12.92 12.22 -7.97
C THR A 80 -13.86 12.33 -9.17
N ARG A 81 -13.58 11.63 -10.27
CA ARG A 81 -14.47 11.57 -11.44
C ARG A 81 -15.82 10.95 -11.10
N LYS A 82 -15.85 9.86 -10.30
CA LYS A 82 -17.10 9.27 -9.81
C LYS A 82 -17.92 10.26 -8.96
N ALA A 83 -17.24 11.03 -8.10
CA ALA A 83 -17.92 12.07 -7.32
C ALA A 83 -18.51 13.16 -8.22
N ILE A 84 -17.78 13.62 -9.23
CA ILE A 84 -18.27 14.60 -10.21
C ILE A 84 -19.44 14.01 -11.04
N ALA A 85 -19.39 12.71 -11.37
CA ALA A 85 -20.41 12.04 -12.16
C ALA A 85 -21.81 12.11 -11.52
N ILE A 86 -21.91 12.24 -10.19
CA ILE A 86 -23.19 12.43 -9.48
C ILE A 86 -23.89 13.73 -9.93
N ALA A 87 -23.13 14.73 -10.36
CA ALA A 87 -23.64 16.00 -10.85
C ALA A 87 -23.93 16.01 -12.37
N LEU A 88 -23.60 14.95 -13.08
CA LEU A 88 -23.82 14.83 -14.52
C LEU A 88 -25.12 14.11 -14.81
N PRO A 89 -25.76 14.36 -16.03
CA PRO A 89 -26.93 13.62 -16.43
C PRO A 89 -26.63 12.15 -16.69
N GLU A 90 -27.52 11.29 -16.23
CA GLU A 90 -27.51 9.86 -16.46
C GLU A 90 -28.53 9.52 -17.54
N LEU A 91 -28.13 8.80 -18.58
CA LEU A 91 -29.00 8.29 -19.63
C LEU A 91 -29.06 6.77 -19.53
N SER A 92 -30.25 6.24 -19.28
CA SER A 92 -30.48 4.79 -19.20
C SER A 92 -31.51 4.33 -20.21
N LEU A 93 -31.24 3.18 -20.85
CA LEU A 93 -32.16 2.50 -21.75
C LEU A 93 -32.58 1.19 -21.11
N ASN A 94 -33.88 1.01 -20.93
CA ASN A 94 -34.47 -0.23 -20.47
C ASN A 94 -35.35 -0.82 -21.57
N ALA A 95 -35.18 -2.11 -21.87
CA ALA A 95 -36.04 -2.83 -22.82
C ALA A 95 -36.44 -4.16 -22.17
N SER A 96 -37.71 -4.50 -22.32
CA SER A 96 -38.23 -5.77 -21.81
C SER A 96 -39.25 -6.34 -22.77
N TYR A 97 -39.26 -7.67 -22.88
CA TYR A 97 -40.32 -8.44 -23.52
C TYR A 97 -41.07 -9.17 -22.42
N VAL A 98 -42.39 -9.03 -22.43
CA VAL A 98 -43.25 -9.65 -21.43
C VAL A 98 -44.21 -10.59 -22.15
N HIS A 99 -44.21 -11.86 -21.75
CA HIS A 99 -45.23 -12.83 -22.18
C HIS A 99 -46.17 -13.12 -21.00
N THR A 100 -47.44 -12.87 -21.18
CA THR A 100 -48.50 -13.20 -20.21
C THR A 100 -49.39 -14.34 -20.72
N SER A 101 -49.80 -15.23 -19.84
CA SER A 101 -50.64 -16.37 -20.19
C SER A 101 -52.06 -15.94 -20.68
N VAL A 102 -52.52 -14.77 -20.22
CA VAL A 102 -53.84 -14.23 -20.53
C VAL A 102 -53.69 -12.74 -20.90
N ALA A 103 -54.32 -12.35 -22.04
CA ALA A 103 -54.42 -10.93 -22.38
C ALA A 103 -55.43 -10.25 -21.45
N GLN A 104 -55.13 -9.01 -21.03
CA GLN A 104 -56.07 -8.19 -20.29
C GLN A 104 -56.71 -7.17 -21.24
N GLU A 105 -58.02 -7.29 -21.40
CA GLU A 105 -58.79 -6.44 -22.30
C GLU A 105 -59.83 -5.68 -21.49
N PHE A 106 -59.98 -4.40 -21.76
CA PHE A 106 -61.13 -3.63 -21.33
C PHE A 106 -62.22 -3.76 -22.36
N LYS A 107 -63.28 -4.48 -22.02
CA LYS A 107 -64.42 -4.75 -22.87
C LYS A 107 -65.30 -3.49 -22.95
N ALA A 108 -64.81 -2.50 -23.70
CA ALA A 108 -65.53 -1.23 -23.89
C ALA A 108 -66.90 -1.43 -24.51
N LYS A 109 -67.02 -2.41 -25.44
CA LYS A 109 -68.26 -2.77 -26.08
C LYS A 109 -69.31 -3.29 -25.13
N ASP A 110 -68.92 -4.20 -24.20
CA ASP A 110 -69.80 -4.74 -23.18
C ASP A 110 -70.28 -3.64 -22.19
N SER A 111 -69.39 -2.73 -21.82
CA SER A 111 -69.72 -1.62 -20.93
C SER A 111 -70.66 -0.59 -21.62
N ALA A 112 -70.42 -0.28 -22.87
CA ALA A 112 -71.26 0.59 -23.62
C ALA A 112 -72.69 -0.04 -23.92
N LYS A 113 -72.67 -1.37 -24.16
CA LYS A 113 -73.91 -2.10 -24.31
C LYS A 113 -74.73 -2.14 -23.02
N ALA A 114 -74.11 -2.41 -21.86
CA ALA A 114 -74.81 -2.40 -20.57
C ALA A 114 -75.43 -1.02 -20.25
N GLN A 115 -74.70 0.09 -20.58
CA GLN A 115 -75.22 1.43 -20.42
C GLN A 115 -76.42 1.70 -21.35
N ALA A 116 -76.36 1.30 -22.65
CA ALA A 116 -77.43 1.44 -23.61
C ALA A 116 -78.64 0.57 -23.28
N ASP A 117 -78.41 -0.67 -22.87
CA ASP A 117 -79.45 -1.60 -22.39
C ASP A 117 -80.15 -1.02 -21.15
N GLY A 118 -79.42 -0.37 -20.25
CA GLY A 118 -80.02 0.37 -19.13
C GLY A 118 -80.93 1.50 -19.55
N THR A 119 -80.57 2.23 -20.63
CA THR A 119 -81.37 3.28 -21.21
C THR A 119 -82.68 2.71 -21.82
N ILE A 120 -82.59 1.63 -22.58
CA ILE A 120 -83.74 0.90 -23.14
C ILE A 120 -84.62 0.36 -21.99
N GLY A 121 -84.02 -0.16 -20.95
CA GLY A 121 -84.73 -0.66 -19.75
C GLY A 121 -85.48 0.48 -19.04
N LEU A 122 -84.84 1.67 -18.93
CA LEU A 122 -85.51 2.86 -18.36
C LEU A 122 -86.71 3.31 -19.18
N VAL A 123 -86.57 3.37 -20.51
CA VAL A 123 -87.71 3.74 -21.44
C VAL A 123 -88.83 2.72 -21.31
N ASN A 124 -88.52 1.43 -21.23
CA ASN A 124 -89.54 0.39 -21.03
C ASN A 124 -90.20 0.49 -19.63
N TYR A 125 -89.45 0.76 -18.57
CA TYR A 125 -89.99 0.99 -17.23
C TYR A 125 -90.92 2.22 -17.17
N LEU A 126 -90.49 3.31 -17.78
CA LEU A 126 -91.32 4.51 -17.84
C LEU A 126 -92.64 4.31 -18.64
N SER A 127 -92.56 3.65 -19.82
CA SER A 127 -93.77 3.30 -20.61
C SER A 127 -94.73 2.44 -19.74
N GLN A 128 -94.26 1.43 -19.07
CA GLN A 128 -95.10 0.58 -18.25
C GLN A 128 -95.72 1.36 -17.08
N THR A 129 -94.99 2.30 -16.51
CA THR A 129 -95.42 3.09 -15.34
C THR A 129 -96.54 4.11 -15.80
N PHE A 130 -96.37 4.73 -16.93
CA PHE A 130 -97.34 5.80 -17.43
C PHE A 130 -98.47 5.28 -18.29
N THR A 131 -98.31 4.19 -19.04
CA THR A 131 -99.32 3.66 -19.94
C THR A 131 -99.90 2.30 -19.52
N GLY A 132 -99.34 1.69 -18.50
CA GLY A 132 -99.74 0.36 -18.05
C GLY A 132 -99.22 -0.80 -18.93
N MET A 133 -98.51 -0.48 -20.02
CA MET A 133 -98.01 -1.45 -20.99
C MET A 133 -96.51 -1.27 -21.22
N PRO A 134 -95.71 -2.35 -21.47
CA PRO A 134 -94.36 -2.24 -21.88
C PRO A 134 -94.21 -1.46 -23.20
N ALA A 135 -93.11 -0.76 -23.40
CA ALA A 135 -92.80 -0.05 -24.63
C ALA A 135 -92.90 -0.96 -25.87
N SER A 136 -93.64 -0.50 -26.90
CA SER A 136 -93.81 -1.31 -28.11
C SER A 136 -92.48 -1.45 -28.87
N GLU A 137 -92.35 -2.52 -29.67
CA GLU A 137 -91.18 -2.67 -30.55
C GLU A 137 -90.97 -1.50 -31.49
N ALA A 138 -92.03 -0.87 -31.95
CA ALA A 138 -91.95 0.36 -32.81
C ALA A 138 -91.27 1.54 -32.04
N GLN A 139 -91.46 1.65 -30.75
CA GLN A 139 -90.78 2.67 -29.88
C GLN A 139 -89.37 2.33 -29.53
N LEU A 140 -89.04 1.04 -29.37
CA LEU A 140 -87.72 0.55 -29.02
C LEU A 140 -86.76 0.35 -30.22
N ALA A 141 -87.33 0.10 -31.44
CA ALA A 141 -86.58 -0.15 -32.65
C ALA A 141 -85.56 0.98 -32.99
N PRO A 142 -85.98 2.26 -32.96
CA PRO A 142 -85.02 3.36 -33.25
C PRO A 142 -83.93 3.46 -32.19
N LEU A 143 -84.22 3.20 -30.92
CA LEU A 143 -83.27 3.19 -29.87
C LEU A 143 -82.23 2.05 -30.01
N ARG A 144 -82.73 0.85 -30.37
CA ARG A 144 -81.83 -0.33 -30.66
C ARG A 144 -80.97 -0.07 -31.89
N ALA A 145 -81.56 0.52 -32.99
CA ALA A 145 -80.79 0.87 -34.14
C ALA A 145 -79.74 1.94 -33.86
N GLN A 146 -80.04 2.94 -33.01
CA GLN A 146 -79.09 3.92 -32.57
C GLN A 146 -78.01 3.25 -31.65
N GLN A 147 -78.39 2.31 -30.79
CA GLN A 147 -77.45 1.55 -29.98
C GLN A 147 -76.49 0.72 -30.85
N ASP A 148 -77.02 -0.02 -31.81
CA ASP A 148 -76.27 -0.84 -32.75
C ASP A 148 -75.27 0.00 -33.55
N ALA A 149 -75.73 1.18 -34.04
CA ALA A 149 -74.85 2.14 -34.74
C ALA A 149 -73.74 2.68 -33.83
N ALA A 150 -74.10 3.04 -32.61
CA ALA A 150 -73.10 3.50 -31.62
C ALA A 150 -72.11 2.41 -31.26
N LEU A 151 -72.55 1.15 -31.04
CA LEU A 151 -71.69 -0.01 -30.68
C LEU A 151 -70.84 -0.53 -31.85
N ALA A 152 -71.24 -0.20 -33.12
CA ALA A 152 -70.50 -0.63 -34.32
C ALA A 152 -69.07 -0.04 -34.34
N ASN A 153 -68.85 1.15 -33.75
CA ASN A 153 -67.60 1.83 -33.73
C ASN A 153 -66.81 1.64 -32.39
N VAL A 154 -67.42 0.98 -31.41
CA VAL A 154 -66.73 0.71 -30.12
C VAL A 154 -65.86 -0.56 -30.25
N GLN A 155 -64.56 -0.41 -30.04
CA GLN A 155 -63.61 -1.52 -30.02
C GLN A 155 -63.15 -1.77 -28.60
N ASP A 156 -62.92 -3.05 -28.27
CA ASP A 156 -62.32 -3.45 -27.01
C ASP A 156 -60.86 -2.97 -26.99
N ILE A 157 -60.43 -2.47 -25.84
CA ILE A 157 -59.08 -1.92 -25.66
C ILE A 157 -58.21 -2.99 -25.00
N VAL A 158 -57.22 -3.42 -25.72
CA VAL A 158 -56.19 -4.34 -25.15
C VAL A 158 -55.29 -3.51 -24.22
N ILE A 159 -55.39 -3.76 -22.91
CA ILE A 159 -54.55 -3.11 -21.88
C ILE A 159 -53.21 -3.79 -21.82
N VAL A 160 -53.18 -5.13 -21.76
CA VAL A 160 -52.00 -5.96 -21.77
C VAL A 160 -52.17 -7.10 -22.77
N ALA A 161 -51.43 -7.05 -23.87
CA ALA A 161 -51.42 -8.18 -24.82
C ALA A 161 -50.62 -9.35 -24.25
N ARG A 162 -50.88 -10.55 -24.78
CA ARG A 162 -50.10 -11.74 -24.41
C ARG A 162 -48.60 -11.56 -24.62
N ASN A 163 -48.22 -10.84 -25.67
CA ASN A 163 -46.84 -10.53 -26.00
C ASN A 163 -46.68 -9.02 -26.07
N SER A 164 -45.87 -8.44 -25.22
CA SER A 164 -45.67 -7.00 -25.12
C SER A 164 -44.17 -6.68 -25.08
N VAL A 165 -43.79 -5.70 -25.87
CA VAL A 165 -42.44 -5.11 -25.85
C VAL A 165 -42.54 -3.74 -25.21
N TYR A 166 -41.74 -3.52 -24.20
CA TYR A 166 -41.58 -2.25 -23.52
C TYR A 166 -40.17 -1.75 -23.72
N GLY A 167 -40.01 -0.48 -24.03
CA GLY A 167 -38.76 0.22 -24.09
C GLY A 167 -38.88 1.55 -23.36
N SER A 168 -37.86 1.97 -22.63
CA SER A 168 -37.85 3.31 -22.07
C SER A 168 -36.43 3.87 -22.05
N LEU A 169 -36.33 5.11 -22.53
CA LEU A 169 -35.14 5.96 -22.44
C LEU A 169 -35.39 6.97 -21.33
N LEU A 170 -34.54 6.92 -20.29
CA LEU A 170 -34.64 7.82 -19.13
C LEU A 170 -33.39 8.67 -19.06
N LEU A 171 -33.53 9.97 -19.16
CA LEU A 171 -32.52 10.97 -18.83
C LEU A 171 -32.84 11.50 -17.43
N SER A 172 -31.90 11.31 -16.48
CA SER A 172 -32.03 11.78 -15.10
C SER A 172 -30.92 12.75 -14.78
N GLN A 173 -31.24 13.91 -14.23
CA GLN A 173 -30.28 14.93 -13.81
C GLN A 173 -30.58 15.35 -12.36
N VAL A 174 -29.61 15.17 -11.49
CA VAL A 174 -29.68 15.72 -10.12
C VAL A 174 -29.42 17.22 -10.21
N LEU A 175 -30.43 18.04 -9.89
CA LEU A 175 -30.34 19.50 -9.92
C LEU A 175 -29.76 20.04 -8.62
N PHE A 176 -30.08 19.40 -7.49
CA PHE A 176 -29.58 19.75 -6.16
C PHE A 176 -29.52 18.50 -5.30
N SER A 177 -28.38 18.32 -4.62
CA SER A 177 -28.20 17.31 -3.58
C SER A 177 -27.20 17.82 -2.54
N PRO A 178 -27.39 17.56 -1.24
CA PRO A 178 -26.38 17.80 -0.20
C PRO A 178 -25.02 17.16 -0.53
N ASN A 179 -25.01 16.04 -1.24
CA ASN A 179 -23.78 15.35 -1.63
C ASN A 179 -22.86 16.15 -2.57
N PHE A 180 -23.37 17.22 -3.23
CA PHE A 180 -22.53 18.11 -4.04
C PHE A 180 -21.47 18.83 -3.21
N PHE A 181 -21.75 19.06 -1.94
CA PHE A 181 -20.79 19.69 -1.01
C PHE A 181 -19.67 18.74 -0.59
N LEU A 182 -19.73 17.43 -0.97
CA LEU A 182 -18.63 16.47 -0.80
C LEU A 182 -17.62 16.50 -1.96
N LEU A 183 -17.90 17.18 -3.08
CA LEU A 183 -16.97 17.27 -4.20
C LEU A 183 -15.58 17.78 -3.82
N PRO A 184 -15.42 18.82 -2.98
CA PRO A 184 -14.11 19.25 -2.52
C PRO A 184 -13.37 18.17 -1.70
N ALA A 185 -14.06 17.35 -0.92
CA ALA A 185 -13.45 16.23 -0.20
C ALA A 185 -12.86 15.17 -1.14
N ALA A 186 -13.50 14.95 -2.30
CA ALA A 186 -12.97 14.05 -3.31
C ALA A 186 -11.68 14.58 -3.95
N TRP A 187 -11.53 15.88 -4.15
CA TRP A 187 -10.29 16.51 -4.63
C TRP A 187 -9.19 16.45 -3.57
N GLU A 188 -9.52 16.75 -2.31
CA GLU A 188 -8.61 16.61 -1.18
C GLU A 188 -8.14 15.15 -1.03
N GLY A 189 -9.00 14.16 -1.33
CA GLY A 189 -8.62 12.76 -1.43
C GLY A 189 -7.52 12.48 -2.48
N GLY A 190 -7.56 13.20 -3.60
CA GLY A 190 -6.50 13.18 -4.62
C GLY A 190 -5.17 13.75 -4.09
N GLU A 191 -5.23 14.84 -3.32
CA GLU A 191 -4.05 15.43 -2.66
C GLU A 191 -3.45 14.46 -1.61
N ALA A 192 -4.30 13.87 -0.78
CA ALA A 192 -3.87 12.86 0.19
C ALA A 192 -3.17 11.66 -0.48
N ALA A 193 -3.68 11.18 -1.62
CA ALA A 193 -3.07 10.11 -2.39
C ALA A 193 -1.69 10.49 -2.95
N LYS A 194 -1.51 11.72 -3.43
CA LYS A 194 -0.21 12.24 -3.87
C LYS A 194 0.80 12.28 -2.72
N LEU A 195 0.39 12.84 -1.57
CA LEU A 195 1.24 12.90 -0.38
C LEU A 195 1.60 11.51 0.14
N GLY A 196 0.65 10.57 0.13
CA GLY A 196 0.90 9.17 0.47
C GLY A 196 1.89 8.48 -0.48
N THR A 197 1.85 8.82 -1.77
CA THR A 197 2.81 8.32 -2.76
C THR A 197 4.21 8.88 -2.53
N LEU A 198 4.32 10.17 -2.17
CA LEU A 198 5.60 10.80 -1.83
C LEU A 198 6.17 10.20 -0.54
N GLU A 199 5.35 9.93 0.46
CA GLU A 199 5.76 9.21 1.68
C GLU A 199 6.29 7.81 1.37
N ALA A 200 5.58 7.04 0.55
CA ALA A 200 6.03 5.71 0.12
C ALA A 200 7.37 5.80 -0.65
N ARG A 201 7.54 6.81 -1.50
CA ARG A 201 8.81 7.08 -2.19
C ARG A 201 9.95 7.30 -1.19
N GLU A 202 9.76 8.18 -0.20
CA GLU A 202 10.79 8.45 0.81
C GLU A 202 11.14 7.20 1.62
N GLN A 203 10.17 6.40 2.00
CA GLN A 203 10.41 5.15 2.73
C GLN A 203 11.24 4.15 1.91
N ILE A 204 10.95 4.02 0.61
CA ILE A 204 11.72 3.15 -0.29
C ILE A 204 13.13 3.68 -0.49
N LEU A 205 13.30 4.98 -0.74
CA LEU A 205 14.62 5.59 -0.88
C LEU A 205 15.46 5.43 0.39
N LEU A 206 14.86 5.61 1.56
CA LEU A 206 15.50 5.37 2.85
C LEU A 206 15.92 3.90 3.02
N ALA A 207 15.05 2.96 2.64
CA ALA A 207 15.36 1.52 2.70
C ALA A 207 16.52 1.16 1.76
N VAL A 208 16.52 1.65 0.52
CA VAL A 208 17.62 1.45 -0.45
C VAL A 208 18.93 2.01 0.10
N ALA A 209 18.90 3.25 0.62
CA ALA A 209 20.08 3.90 1.18
C ALA A 209 20.67 3.11 2.35
N ARG A 210 19.84 2.64 3.29
CA ARG A 210 20.27 1.81 4.43
C ARG A 210 20.91 0.50 3.98
N VAL A 211 20.30 -0.19 3.03
CA VAL A 211 20.82 -1.47 2.53
C VAL A 211 22.13 -1.26 1.76
N TYR A 212 22.20 -0.22 0.94
CA TYR A 212 23.39 0.12 0.18
C TYR A 212 24.58 0.43 1.10
N LEU A 213 24.39 1.32 2.08
CA LEU A 213 25.41 1.68 3.07
C LEU A 213 25.78 0.49 3.97
N GLY A 214 24.81 -0.36 4.31
CA GLY A 214 25.06 -1.61 5.02
C GLY A 214 25.97 -2.57 4.23
N LEU A 215 25.76 -2.66 2.92
CA LEU A 215 26.61 -3.45 2.01
C LEU A 215 28.03 -2.89 1.92
N GLU A 216 28.19 -1.56 1.84
CA GLU A 216 29.51 -0.91 1.89
C GLU A 216 30.24 -1.22 3.21
N GLY A 217 29.52 -1.13 4.35
CA GLY A 217 30.07 -1.46 5.67
C GLY A 217 30.51 -2.91 5.78
N ILE A 218 29.68 -3.86 5.32
CA ILE A 218 30.05 -5.29 5.30
C ILE A 218 31.26 -5.52 4.39
N GLY A 219 31.34 -4.86 3.23
CA GLY A 219 32.49 -4.98 2.33
C GLY A 219 33.80 -4.57 2.99
N GLN A 220 33.80 -3.49 3.80
CA GLN A 220 34.98 -3.06 4.57
C GLN A 220 35.34 -4.06 5.68
N ILE A 221 34.35 -4.61 6.40
CA ILE A 221 34.58 -5.63 7.42
C ILE A 221 35.13 -6.91 6.78
N GLU A 222 34.60 -7.31 5.64
CA GLU A 222 35.10 -8.47 4.88
C GLU A 222 36.55 -8.31 4.44
N GLN A 223 36.92 -7.11 3.98
CA GLN A 223 38.32 -6.81 3.66
C GLN A 223 39.22 -6.99 4.90
N ALA A 224 38.84 -6.45 6.05
CA ALA A 224 39.57 -6.63 7.29
C ALA A 224 39.65 -8.11 7.73
N ALA A 225 38.57 -8.87 7.50
CA ALA A 225 38.55 -10.32 7.81
C ALA A 225 39.47 -11.12 6.87
N ARG A 226 39.54 -10.76 5.59
CA ARG A 226 40.48 -11.36 4.62
C ARG A 226 41.93 -11.09 5.00
N GLU A 227 42.26 -9.87 5.47
CA GLU A 227 43.59 -9.54 6.00
C GLU A 227 43.91 -10.39 7.25
N ALA A 228 42.92 -10.55 8.15
CA ALA A 228 43.08 -11.37 9.35
C ALA A 228 43.31 -12.87 8.99
N GLU A 229 42.58 -13.41 8.01
CA GLU A 229 42.81 -14.77 7.49
C GLU A 229 44.21 -14.93 6.93
N GLN A 230 44.71 -13.98 6.14
CA GLN A 230 46.08 -14.04 5.59
C GLN A 230 47.13 -14.05 6.69
N VAL A 231 46.94 -13.25 7.75
CA VAL A 231 47.84 -13.24 8.92
C VAL A 231 47.77 -14.59 9.63
N ALA A 232 46.58 -15.17 9.87
CA ALA A 232 46.40 -16.45 10.50
C ALA A 232 47.07 -17.60 9.70
N LEU A 233 46.91 -17.60 8.38
CA LEU A 233 47.54 -18.57 7.47
C LEU A 233 49.07 -18.50 7.49
N LYS A 234 49.63 -17.28 7.49
CA LYS A 234 51.08 -17.09 7.61
C LYS A 234 51.59 -17.70 8.94
N ARG A 235 50.90 -17.42 10.03
CA ARG A 235 51.27 -17.98 11.36
C ARG A 235 51.13 -19.47 11.42
N GLU A 236 50.09 -20.05 10.86
CA GLU A 236 49.94 -21.51 10.80
C GLU A 236 51.12 -22.14 10.05
N LYS A 237 51.55 -21.52 8.95
CA LYS A 237 52.72 -21.96 8.18
C LYS A 237 53.99 -21.84 9.01
N ASP A 238 54.22 -20.71 9.69
CA ASP A 238 55.37 -20.45 10.52
C ASP A 238 55.42 -21.40 11.72
N ALA A 239 54.27 -21.62 12.41
CA ALA A 239 54.16 -22.56 13.53
C ALA A 239 54.49 -24.01 13.09
N LYS A 240 54.00 -24.46 11.94
CA LYS A 240 54.32 -25.77 11.36
C LYS A 240 55.83 -25.89 11.05
N ALA A 241 56.45 -24.88 10.47
CA ALA A 241 57.87 -24.85 10.17
C ALA A 241 58.72 -24.89 11.48
N GLN A 242 58.36 -24.12 12.49
CA GLN A 242 59.04 -24.12 13.80
C GLN A 242 58.88 -25.46 14.54
N ALA A 243 57.70 -26.09 14.50
CA ALA A 243 57.47 -27.40 15.08
C ALA A 243 58.31 -28.49 14.39
N SER A 244 58.40 -28.46 13.05
CA SER A 244 59.25 -29.39 12.29
C SER A 244 60.73 -29.18 12.54
N ALA A 245 61.17 -27.97 12.88
CA ALA A 245 62.51 -27.64 13.31
C ALA A 245 62.80 -27.95 14.81
N GLY A 246 61.78 -28.41 15.57
CA GLY A 246 61.90 -28.70 16.98
C GLY A 246 61.97 -27.48 17.91
N THR A 247 61.68 -26.27 17.38
CA THR A 247 61.74 -25.00 18.14
C THR A 247 60.36 -24.53 18.64
N SER A 248 59.27 -25.25 18.32
CA SER A 248 57.93 -24.95 18.79
C SER A 248 57.19 -26.24 19.19
N THR A 249 56.10 -26.08 19.94
CA THR A 249 55.28 -27.21 20.42
C THR A 249 54.15 -27.52 19.43
N GLU A 250 53.66 -28.76 19.41
CA GLU A 250 52.48 -29.17 18.62
C GLU A 250 51.23 -28.36 19.04
N ILE A 251 51.13 -27.96 20.30
CA ILE A 251 50.04 -27.12 20.81
C ILE A 251 49.99 -25.75 20.08
N ALA A 252 51.18 -25.19 19.76
CA ALA A 252 51.23 -23.92 19.00
C ALA A 252 50.70 -24.09 17.57
N VAL A 253 50.96 -25.24 16.93
CA VAL A 253 50.41 -25.56 15.60
C VAL A 253 48.88 -25.72 15.63
N LEU A 254 48.36 -26.49 16.61
CA LEU A 254 46.92 -26.69 16.78
C LEU A 254 46.18 -25.37 17.04
N ARG A 255 46.79 -24.46 17.83
CA ARG A 255 46.24 -23.13 18.08
C ARG A 255 46.18 -22.30 16.78
N ALA A 256 47.26 -22.23 16.02
CA ALA A 256 47.30 -21.50 14.75
C ALA A 256 46.30 -22.06 13.72
N GLN A 257 46.10 -23.37 13.70
CA GLN A 257 45.07 -24.02 12.88
C GLN A 257 43.68 -23.62 13.32
N SER A 258 43.40 -23.55 14.63
CA SER A 258 42.12 -23.09 15.17
C SER A 258 41.83 -21.64 14.82
N GLU A 259 42.84 -20.76 14.88
CA GLU A 259 42.72 -19.34 14.47
C GLU A 259 42.39 -19.21 12.99
N THR A 260 43.08 -19.97 12.11
CA THR A 260 42.76 -20.01 10.66
C THR A 260 41.34 -20.50 10.41
N ALA A 261 40.89 -21.53 11.14
CA ALA A 261 39.52 -22.03 11.00
C ALA A 261 38.46 -20.99 11.45
N GLN A 262 38.74 -20.26 12.53
CA GLN A 262 37.87 -19.17 13.00
C GLN A 262 37.80 -18.03 12.01
N ALA A 263 38.93 -17.57 11.43
CA ALA A 263 38.95 -16.51 10.43
C ALA A 263 38.15 -16.88 9.18
N ARG A 264 38.28 -18.14 8.73
CA ARG A 264 37.47 -18.66 7.59
C ARG A 264 36.01 -18.76 7.90
N SER A 265 35.64 -19.22 9.10
CA SER A 265 34.23 -19.27 9.53
C SER A 265 33.60 -17.88 9.51
N LEU A 266 34.34 -16.87 9.97
CA LEU A 266 33.89 -15.48 9.93
C LEU A 266 33.66 -14.95 8.49
N LEU A 267 34.60 -15.24 7.58
CA LEU A 267 34.43 -14.87 6.17
C LEU A 267 33.19 -15.49 5.56
N VAL A 268 32.91 -16.76 5.81
CA VAL A 268 31.68 -17.42 5.33
C VAL A 268 30.44 -16.77 5.93
N GLN A 269 30.47 -16.38 7.19
CA GLN A 269 29.35 -15.68 7.83
C GLN A 269 29.12 -14.30 7.17
N LEU A 270 30.18 -13.54 6.93
CA LEU A 270 30.10 -12.22 6.26
C LEU A 270 29.61 -12.35 4.82
N SER A 271 30.08 -13.37 4.08
CA SER A 271 29.61 -13.62 2.72
C SER A 271 28.12 -13.94 2.69
N GLY A 272 27.62 -14.74 3.62
CA GLY A 272 26.19 -15.01 3.76
C GLY A 272 25.36 -13.75 4.04
N GLN A 273 25.82 -12.87 4.93
CA GLN A 273 25.18 -11.59 5.22
C GLN A 273 25.19 -10.67 4.00
N ARG A 274 26.29 -10.61 3.27
CA ARG A 274 26.43 -9.83 2.04
C ARG A 274 25.44 -10.29 0.96
N VAL A 275 25.34 -11.60 0.74
CA VAL A 275 24.36 -12.17 -0.21
C VAL A 275 22.92 -11.82 0.19
N ALA A 276 22.58 -11.92 1.48
CA ALA A 276 21.25 -11.58 1.97
C ALA A 276 20.92 -10.10 1.74
N LEU A 277 21.86 -9.18 2.03
CA LEU A 277 21.64 -7.75 1.77
C LEU A 277 21.62 -7.42 0.28
N MET A 278 22.41 -8.11 -0.56
CA MET A 278 22.32 -7.93 -2.03
C MET A 278 20.96 -8.38 -2.57
N ALA A 279 20.43 -9.49 -2.08
CA ALA A 279 19.09 -9.94 -2.45
C ALA A 279 18.01 -8.94 -2.02
N LEU A 280 18.16 -8.33 -0.84
CA LEU A 280 17.26 -7.27 -0.37
C LEU A 280 17.39 -6.00 -1.23
N LEU A 281 18.62 -5.61 -1.60
CA LEU A 281 18.85 -4.48 -2.50
C LEU A 281 18.21 -4.74 -3.88
N GLU A 282 18.36 -5.95 -4.43
CA GLU A 282 17.70 -6.35 -5.68
C GLU A 282 16.18 -6.23 -5.59
N ALA A 283 15.58 -6.69 -4.49
CA ALA A 283 14.13 -6.56 -4.28
C ALA A 283 13.67 -5.09 -4.22
N LEU A 284 14.47 -4.23 -3.57
CA LEU A 284 14.17 -2.80 -3.45
C LEU A 284 14.40 -2.03 -4.76
N VAL A 285 15.43 -2.38 -5.51
CA VAL A 285 15.80 -1.70 -6.78
C VAL A 285 15.01 -2.26 -7.97
N GLY A 286 14.57 -3.54 -7.90
CA GLY A 286 13.86 -4.23 -8.97
C GLY A 286 14.78 -4.80 -10.07
N GLU A 287 16.10 -4.78 -9.85
CA GLU A 287 17.13 -5.36 -10.75
C GLU A 287 18.28 -5.96 -9.95
N PRO A 288 18.98 -6.99 -10.50
CA PRO A 288 20.17 -7.57 -9.91
C PRO A 288 21.35 -6.59 -9.96
N VAL A 289 21.57 -5.87 -8.87
CA VAL A 289 22.63 -4.88 -8.74
C VAL A 289 23.54 -5.16 -7.55
N ARG A 290 24.73 -4.57 -7.55
CA ARG A 290 25.67 -4.55 -6.44
C ARG A 290 26.29 -3.17 -6.27
N PRO A 291 26.71 -2.76 -5.06
CA PRO A 291 27.41 -1.50 -4.86
C PRO A 291 28.73 -1.43 -5.60
N MET A 292 29.15 -0.23 -5.99
CA MET A 292 30.47 0.03 -6.52
C MET A 292 31.51 0.00 -5.37
N GLU A 293 32.55 -0.80 -5.50
CA GLU A 293 33.51 -1.09 -4.42
C GLU A 293 34.56 0.03 -4.18
N LYS A 294 34.62 1.07 -5.03
CA LYS A 294 35.81 1.96 -5.09
C LYS A 294 35.76 3.20 -4.22
N GLU A 295 34.60 3.71 -3.84
CA GLU A 295 34.49 4.92 -3.01
C GLU A 295 33.35 4.79 -2.01
N PRO A 296 33.65 4.90 -0.69
CA PRO A 296 32.58 4.91 0.31
C PRO A 296 31.71 6.16 0.11
N THR A 297 30.41 5.96 0.19
CA THR A 297 29.44 7.05 0.09
C THR A 297 29.53 7.95 1.31
N HIS A 298 29.70 9.24 1.10
CA HIS A 298 29.74 10.24 2.15
C HIS A 298 28.70 11.31 1.93
N PHE A 299 27.91 11.61 2.95
CA PHE A 299 26.91 12.67 2.90
C PHE A 299 27.35 13.87 3.73
N GLU A 300 27.28 15.06 3.14
CA GLU A 300 27.41 16.31 3.88
C GLU A 300 26.03 16.71 4.40
N VAL A 301 25.81 16.52 5.70
CA VAL A 301 24.63 17.06 6.36
C VAL A 301 24.91 18.51 6.68
N THR A 302 24.39 19.42 5.87
CA THR A 302 24.28 20.82 6.27
C THR A 302 23.23 20.87 7.36
N ALA A 303 23.64 21.10 8.60
CA ALA A 303 22.71 21.37 9.70
C ALA A 303 21.77 22.48 9.22
N GLY A 304 20.48 22.11 9.01
CA GLY A 304 19.48 23.12 8.68
C GLY A 304 19.53 24.18 9.78
N LYS A 305 19.49 25.47 9.39
CA LYS A 305 19.26 26.54 10.36
C LYS A 305 18.13 26.07 11.26
N ASP A 306 18.21 26.31 12.56
CA ASP A 306 17.16 26.01 13.54
C ASP A 306 15.82 26.55 13.05
N GLU A 307 15.16 25.77 12.21
CA GLU A 307 13.82 26.05 11.74
C GLU A 307 12.85 25.45 12.75
N ASP A 308 11.85 26.22 13.12
CA ASP A 308 10.77 25.73 13.96
C ASP A 308 10.10 24.52 13.30
N ALA A 309 10.07 23.37 14.03
CA ALA A 309 9.35 22.16 13.68
C ALA A 309 9.72 21.47 12.32
N PRO A 310 11.00 21.05 12.09
CA PRO A 310 11.41 20.44 10.82
C PRO A 310 10.62 19.15 10.49
N TRP A 311 10.14 18.41 11.49
CA TRP A 311 9.34 17.17 11.33
C TRP A 311 7.97 17.39 10.65
N GLU A 312 7.45 18.64 10.63
CA GLU A 312 6.17 18.96 9.98
C GLU A 312 6.26 18.91 8.45
N ARG A 313 7.45 18.84 7.89
CA ARG A 313 7.67 18.69 6.46
C ARG A 313 7.39 17.27 5.96
N SER A 314 7.36 16.29 6.85
CA SER A 314 7.09 14.88 6.51
C SER A 314 5.80 14.76 5.68
N TYR A 315 5.89 14.06 4.55
CA TYR A 315 4.74 13.81 3.67
C TYR A 315 3.66 12.98 4.38
N GLY A 316 4.04 12.05 5.25
CA GLY A 316 3.11 11.26 6.03
C GLY A 316 2.27 12.12 6.97
N LEU A 317 2.88 13.12 7.65
CA LEU A 317 2.14 14.03 8.51
C LEU A 317 1.21 14.95 7.72
N LYS A 318 1.68 15.47 6.57
CA LYS A 318 0.85 16.27 5.66
C LYS A 318 -0.33 15.46 5.11
N ALA A 319 -0.13 14.19 4.76
CA ALA A 319 -1.22 13.32 4.32
C ALA A 319 -2.29 13.12 5.41
N GLN A 320 -1.87 12.96 6.68
CA GLN A 320 -2.80 12.87 7.81
C GLN A 320 -3.55 14.18 8.08
N ALA A 321 -2.89 15.33 7.91
CA ALA A 321 -3.55 16.64 8.03
C ALA A 321 -4.66 16.80 6.97
N VAL A 322 -4.39 16.39 5.71
CA VAL A 322 -5.41 16.37 4.66
C VAL A 322 -6.53 15.39 4.99
N GLY A 323 -6.21 14.22 5.55
CA GLY A 323 -7.20 13.24 6.02
C GLY A 323 -8.14 13.82 7.10
N LEU A 324 -7.61 14.56 8.05
CA LEU A 324 -8.40 15.29 9.05
C LEU A 324 -9.33 16.31 8.40
N LYS A 325 -8.82 17.12 7.48
CA LYS A 325 -9.60 18.10 6.73
C LYS A 325 -10.75 17.48 5.94
N ILE A 326 -10.52 16.33 5.29
CA ILE A 326 -11.56 15.55 4.61
C ILE A 326 -12.65 15.13 5.61
N GLN A 327 -12.26 14.59 6.77
CA GLN A 327 -13.23 14.13 7.76
C GLN A 327 -14.05 15.29 8.37
N GLU A 328 -13.43 16.45 8.63
CA GLU A 328 -14.12 17.66 9.06
C GLU A 328 -15.12 18.16 8.01
N ARG A 329 -14.78 18.07 6.73
CA ARG A 329 -15.67 18.40 5.62
C ARG A 329 -16.86 17.44 5.54
N ILE A 330 -16.63 16.12 5.66
CA ILE A 330 -17.70 15.12 5.70
C ILE A 330 -18.67 15.42 6.83
N SER A 331 -18.17 15.65 8.06
CA SER A 331 -19.03 16.02 9.20
C SER A 331 -19.81 17.32 8.94
N SER A 332 -19.20 18.31 8.28
CA SER A 332 -19.90 19.57 7.96
C SER A 332 -21.04 19.38 6.94
N VAL A 333 -20.84 18.50 5.95
CA VAL A 333 -21.85 18.20 4.93
C VAL A 333 -23.03 17.42 5.49
N ASP A 334 -22.81 16.55 6.47
CA ASP A 334 -23.89 15.82 7.15
C ASP A 334 -24.95 16.76 7.76
N LYS A 335 -24.56 17.95 8.19
CA LYS A 335 -25.49 18.98 8.64
C LYS A 335 -26.42 19.48 7.52
N LEU A 336 -26.01 19.31 6.27
CA LEU A 336 -26.79 19.69 5.09
C LEU A 336 -27.72 18.56 4.60
N THR A 337 -27.62 17.35 5.15
CA THR A 337 -28.51 16.23 4.78
C THR A 337 -29.98 16.44 5.14
N TRP A 338 -30.27 17.52 5.86
CA TRP A 338 -31.65 18.00 6.12
C TRP A 338 -32.30 18.67 4.91
N LEU A 339 -31.53 19.04 3.89
CA LEU A 339 -32.03 19.66 2.69
C LEU A 339 -32.63 18.61 1.74
N PRO A 340 -33.67 18.98 0.93
CA PRO A 340 -34.24 18.07 -0.04
C PRO A 340 -33.26 17.79 -1.18
N THR A 341 -33.41 16.63 -1.81
CA THR A 341 -32.77 16.34 -3.11
C THR A 341 -33.76 16.67 -4.23
N VAL A 342 -33.30 17.40 -5.25
CA VAL A 342 -34.13 17.79 -6.42
C VAL A 342 -33.53 17.11 -7.65
N VAL A 343 -34.41 16.40 -8.37
CA VAL A 343 -34.03 15.65 -9.59
C VAL A 343 -34.98 16.04 -10.72
N ALA A 344 -34.44 16.34 -11.91
CA ALA A 344 -35.19 16.44 -13.14
C ALA A 344 -35.05 15.14 -13.93
N GLN A 345 -36.16 14.64 -14.46
CA GLN A 345 -36.20 13.43 -15.29
C GLN A 345 -36.97 13.69 -16.55
N ALA A 346 -36.44 13.21 -17.68
CA ALA A 346 -37.17 13.13 -18.94
C ALA A 346 -37.19 11.68 -19.40
N LYS A 347 -38.40 11.12 -19.59
CA LYS A 347 -38.60 9.71 -19.94
C LYS A 347 -39.34 9.60 -21.24
N GLY A 348 -38.75 8.98 -22.24
CA GLY A 348 -39.45 8.49 -23.42
C GLY A 348 -39.73 7.01 -23.24
N SER A 349 -41.01 6.62 -23.36
CA SER A 349 -41.41 5.21 -23.22
C SER A 349 -42.12 4.73 -24.48
N TYR A 350 -41.79 3.50 -24.88
CA TYR A 350 -42.45 2.78 -25.96
C TYR A 350 -43.17 1.57 -25.39
N ASN A 351 -44.40 1.37 -25.80
CA ASN A 351 -45.17 0.17 -25.51
C ASN A 351 -45.79 -0.36 -26.80
N SER A 352 -45.55 -1.62 -27.14
CA SER A 352 -46.14 -2.26 -28.33
C SER A 352 -47.69 -2.24 -28.31
N ASN A 353 -48.28 -2.14 -27.12
CA ASN A 353 -49.72 -1.99 -26.94
C ASN A 353 -50.07 -0.50 -26.72
N ARG A 354 -50.96 0.04 -27.52
CA ARG A 354 -51.39 1.44 -27.40
C ARG A 354 -52.16 1.72 -26.11
N GLY A 355 -52.82 0.70 -25.54
CA GLY A 355 -53.60 0.80 -24.30
C GLY A 355 -54.61 1.95 -24.35
N PHE A 356 -54.87 2.59 -23.22
CA PHE A 356 -55.74 3.76 -23.11
C PHE A 356 -55.12 5.05 -23.69
N ALA A 357 -53.78 5.11 -23.81
CA ALA A 357 -53.12 6.29 -24.35
C ALA A 357 -53.32 6.48 -25.87
N GLY A 358 -53.74 5.44 -26.60
CA GLY A 358 -53.92 5.48 -28.03
C GLY A 358 -52.65 5.61 -28.86
N THR A 359 -51.48 5.71 -28.20
CA THR A 359 -50.17 5.84 -28.82
C THR A 359 -49.16 4.82 -28.24
N ASN A 360 -48.20 4.44 -29.05
CA ASN A 360 -47.10 3.57 -28.62
C ASN A 360 -45.97 4.32 -27.92
N PHE A 361 -45.86 5.63 -28.10
CA PHE A 361 -44.83 6.49 -27.56
C PHE A 361 -45.43 7.53 -26.61
N ILE A 362 -44.82 7.63 -25.41
CA ILE A 362 -45.18 8.63 -24.40
C ILE A 362 -43.89 9.30 -23.93
N PHE A 363 -43.94 10.62 -23.77
CA PHE A 363 -42.88 11.43 -23.20
C PHE A 363 -43.35 12.09 -21.92
N ASP A 364 -42.61 11.88 -20.85
CA ASP A 364 -42.86 12.42 -19.53
C ASP A 364 -41.70 13.30 -19.10
N GLY A 365 -41.95 14.52 -18.63
CA GLY A 365 -40.99 15.39 -17.95
C GLY A 365 -41.40 15.57 -16.49
N ILE A 366 -40.49 15.26 -15.56
CA ILE A 366 -40.76 15.30 -14.13
C ILE A 366 -39.67 16.09 -13.45
N ILE A 367 -40.03 17.03 -12.57
CA ILE A 367 -39.15 17.62 -11.58
C ILE A 367 -39.65 17.13 -10.22
N ALA A 368 -38.84 16.33 -9.53
CA ALA A 368 -39.21 15.77 -8.25
C ALA A 368 -38.29 16.32 -7.16
N ALA A 369 -38.86 16.73 -6.03
CA ALA A 369 -38.14 17.07 -4.81
C ALA A 369 -38.45 16.00 -3.76
N GLN A 370 -37.41 15.33 -3.29
CA GLN A 370 -37.53 14.35 -2.24
C GLN A 370 -36.99 14.94 -0.92
N TRP A 371 -37.83 15.02 0.07
CA TRP A 371 -37.49 15.53 1.39
C TRP A 371 -37.89 14.53 2.46
N THR A 372 -36.91 13.90 3.09
CA THR A 372 -37.16 12.97 4.20
C THR A 372 -37.33 13.77 5.48
N LEU A 373 -38.56 13.94 5.94
CA LEU A 373 -38.86 14.72 7.15
C LEU A 373 -38.49 13.98 8.44
N TYR A 374 -38.70 12.66 8.47
CA TYR A 374 -38.39 11.80 9.61
C TYR A 374 -37.74 10.49 9.15
N ASP A 375 -36.56 10.17 9.65
CA ASP A 375 -35.73 9.01 9.29
C ASP A 375 -35.43 8.10 10.49
N ARG A 376 -36.29 8.08 11.47
CA ARG A 376 -36.11 7.28 12.71
C ARG A 376 -34.88 7.67 13.52
N GLY A 377 -34.38 8.89 13.37
CA GLY A 377 -33.20 9.37 14.08
C GLY A 377 -31.85 9.02 13.46
N THR A 378 -31.85 8.40 12.27
CA THR A 378 -30.61 7.98 11.55
C THR A 378 -29.66 9.16 11.33
N ARG A 379 -30.18 10.34 10.92
CA ARG A 379 -29.36 11.55 10.71
C ARG A 379 -28.65 12.02 11.99
N TYR A 380 -29.33 11.97 13.12
CA TYR A 380 -28.69 12.33 14.42
C TYR A 380 -27.61 11.34 14.80
N ALA A 381 -27.80 10.04 14.51
CA ALA A 381 -26.78 9.02 14.74
C ALA A 381 -25.58 9.24 13.82
N ASN A 382 -25.79 9.52 12.53
CA ASN A 382 -24.74 9.81 11.56
C ASN A 382 -23.94 11.07 11.96
N LEU A 383 -24.61 12.15 12.37
CA LEU A 383 -23.93 13.35 12.87
C LEU A 383 -23.01 13.04 14.05
N ARG A 384 -23.51 12.29 15.06
CA ARG A 384 -22.69 11.89 16.21
C ARG A 384 -21.54 10.98 15.83
N GLU A 385 -21.77 10.06 14.90
CA GLU A 385 -20.74 9.17 14.37
C GLU A 385 -19.63 9.96 13.66
N ASN A 386 -20.00 10.89 12.78
CA ASN A 386 -19.01 11.67 12.02
C ASN A 386 -18.29 12.71 12.88
N ASP A 387 -18.96 13.29 13.89
CA ASP A 387 -18.30 14.14 14.89
C ASP A 387 -17.29 13.31 15.71
N ALA A 388 -17.65 12.07 16.11
CA ALA A 388 -16.72 11.17 16.79
C ALA A 388 -15.53 10.77 15.90
N LYS A 389 -15.75 10.54 14.60
CA LYS A 389 -14.67 10.29 13.61
C LYS A 389 -13.73 11.48 13.47
N VAL A 390 -14.25 12.72 13.49
CA VAL A 390 -13.41 13.93 13.50
C VAL A 390 -12.53 13.97 14.75
N LEU A 391 -13.09 13.71 15.94
CA LEU A 391 -12.31 13.66 17.17
C LEU A 391 -11.25 12.56 17.13
N GLN A 392 -11.61 11.39 16.62
CA GLN A 392 -10.68 10.27 16.44
C GLN A 392 -9.53 10.66 15.49
N GLN A 393 -9.85 11.24 14.32
CA GLN A 393 -8.84 11.63 13.33
C GLN A 393 -7.93 12.74 13.85
N ARG A 394 -8.48 13.68 14.63
CA ARG A 394 -7.70 14.73 15.30
C ARG A 394 -6.72 14.16 16.31
N ALA A 395 -7.18 13.24 17.17
CA ALA A 395 -6.30 12.56 18.11
C ALA A 395 -5.21 11.73 17.42
N GLN A 396 -5.54 11.08 16.27
CA GLN A 396 -4.56 10.36 15.45
C GLN A 396 -3.52 11.31 14.85
N PHE A 397 -3.93 12.47 14.35
CA PHE A 397 -3.02 13.48 13.84
C PHE A 397 -2.10 14.05 14.92
N GLU A 398 -2.62 14.36 16.11
CA GLU A 398 -1.84 14.82 17.26
C GLU A 398 -0.82 13.75 17.71
N ALA A 399 -1.24 12.49 17.78
CA ALA A 399 -0.35 11.37 18.10
C ALA A 399 0.74 11.19 17.02
N ALA A 400 0.40 11.33 15.74
CA ALA A 400 1.37 11.25 14.65
C ALA A 400 2.36 12.41 14.68
N SER A 401 1.90 13.63 14.98
CA SER A 401 2.78 14.80 15.14
C SER A 401 3.75 14.62 16.30
N ALA A 402 3.26 14.15 17.45
CA ALA A 402 4.09 13.85 18.61
C ALA A 402 5.14 12.76 18.29
N LYS A 403 4.74 11.71 17.57
CA LYS A 403 5.63 10.63 17.13
C LYS A 403 6.68 11.13 16.12
N ALA A 404 6.30 11.98 15.17
CA ALA A 404 7.22 12.57 14.20
C ALA A 404 8.28 13.43 14.91
N LYS A 405 7.86 14.26 15.88
CA LYS A 405 8.78 15.03 16.72
C LYS A 405 9.74 14.13 17.50
N ALA A 406 9.22 13.07 18.15
CA ALA A 406 10.05 12.13 18.90
C ALA A 406 11.05 11.40 17.99
N ASN A 407 10.62 10.98 16.80
CA ASN A 407 11.49 10.35 15.81
C ASN A 407 12.60 11.29 15.34
N TRP A 408 12.30 12.57 15.10
CA TRP A 408 13.30 13.55 14.72
C TRP A 408 14.32 13.81 15.84
N ILE A 409 13.86 13.99 17.10
CA ILE A 409 14.76 14.13 18.26
C ILE A 409 15.66 12.89 18.38
N GLY A 410 15.08 11.69 18.25
CA GLY A 410 15.83 10.44 18.29
C GLY A 410 16.84 10.34 17.14
N ALA A 411 16.48 10.70 15.92
CA ALA A 411 17.39 10.69 14.78
C ALA A 411 18.57 11.66 14.97
N LYS A 412 18.31 12.89 15.47
CA LYS A 412 19.34 13.89 15.79
C LYS A 412 20.30 13.38 16.85
N THR A 413 19.77 12.88 17.97
CA THR A 413 20.59 12.36 19.07
C THR A 413 21.40 11.13 18.65
N ASN A 414 20.82 10.25 17.84
CA ASN A 414 21.51 9.07 17.31
C ASN A 414 22.63 9.45 16.32
N LEU A 415 22.46 10.53 15.55
CA LEU A 415 23.50 11.04 14.67
C LEU A 415 24.69 11.55 15.49
N ASP A 416 24.44 12.36 16.53
CA ASP A 416 25.48 12.89 17.41
C ASP A 416 26.23 11.75 18.11
N ALA A 417 25.51 10.74 18.62
CA ALA A 417 26.10 9.55 19.23
C ALA A 417 26.93 8.72 18.23
N ALA A 418 26.48 8.58 16.98
CA ALA A 418 27.19 7.85 15.94
C ALA A 418 28.49 8.57 15.53
N ALA A 419 28.51 9.91 15.52
CA ALA A 419 29.71 10.69 15.25
C ALA A 419 30.78 10.46 16.31
N VAL A 420 30.41 10.51 17.60
CA VAL A 420 31.32 10.20 18.72
C VAL A 420 31.77 8.74 18.69
N ALA A 421 30.87 7.81 18.41
CA ALA A 421 31.19 6.39 18.30
C ALA A 421 32.22 6.13 17.19
N LEU A 422 32.12 6.80 16.05
CA LEU A 422 33.09 6.69 14.97
C LEU A 422 34.45 7.22 15.40
N GLU A 423 34.52 8.41 16.01
CA GLU A 423 35.78 8.99 16.52
C GLU A 423 36.50 8.03 17.46
N GLN A 424 35.77 7.44 18.42
CA GLN A 424 36.34 6.49 19.37
C GLN A 424 36.76 5.16 18.71
N ALA A 425 35.98 4.66 17.76
CA ALA A 425 36.32 3.43 17.03
C ALA A 425 37.59 3.64 16.15
N GLU A 426 37.75 4.78 15.50
CA GLU A 426 38.93 5.13 14.70
C GLU A 426 40.18 5.30 15.58
N ALA A 427 40.04 5.92 16.73
CA ALA A 427 41.13 6.01 17.73
C ALA A 427 41.55 4.61 18.18
N GLN A 428 40.61 3.72 18.53
CA GLN A 428 40.90 2.35 18.90
C GLN A 428 41.57 1.57 17.77
N ALA A 429 41.13 1.69 16.53
CA ALA A 429 41.72 1.05 15.36
C ALA A 429 43.17 1.50 15.14
N THR A 430 43.42 2.80 15.34
CA THR A 430 44.79 3.37 15.27
C THR A 430 45.71 2.83 16.34
N LEU A 431 45.24 2.77 17.59
CA LEU A 431 45.99 2.24 18.71
C LEU A 431 46.26 0.73 18.55
N ALA A 432 45.25 -0.04 18.16
CA ALA A 432 45.38 -1.46 17.91
C ALA A 432 46.38 -1.78 16.79
N THR A 433 46.38 -0.96 15.72
CA THR A 433 47.35 -1.09 14.61
C THR A 433 48.80 -0.79 15.09
N ARG A 434 49.00 0.23 15.95
CA ARG A 434 50.30 0.53 16.55
C ARG A 434 50.77 -0.59 17.47
N ALA A 435 49.86 -1.10 18.33
CA ALA A 435 50.16 -2.21 19.22
C ALA A 435 50.58 -3.47 18.45
N GLN A 436 49.85 -3.79 17.35
CA GLN A 436 50.24 -4.91 16.50
C GLN A 436 51.64 -4.79 15.92
N LYS A 437 52.03 -3.62 15.43
CA LYS A 437 53.37 -3.39 14.88
C LYS A 437 54.44 -3.58 15.95
N GLN A 438 54.22 -3.07 17.17
CA GLN A 438 55.17 -3.16 18.26
C GLN A 438 55.32 -4.62 18.78
N VAL A 439 54.18 -5.31 18.97
CA VAL A 439 54.22 -6.71 19.45
C VAL A 439 54.77 -7.63 18.37
N GLY A 440 54.49 -7.36 17.08
CA GLY A 440 55.09 -8.11 15.97
C GLY A 440 56.59 -7.99 15.92
N ALA A 441 57.17 -6.79 16.07
CA ALA A 441 58.61 -6.57 16.15
C ALA A 441 59.23 -7.23 17.38
N ALA A 442 58.55 -7.17 18.53
CA ALA A 442 59.02 -7.84 19.76
C ALA A 442 59.02 -9.38 19.59
N TYR A 443 58.08 -9.93 18.90
CA TYR A 443 58.03 -11.37 18.58
C TYR A 443 59.17 -11.81 17.66
N GLU A 444 59.45 -11.05 16.64
CA GLU A 444 60.58 -11.30 15.73
C GLU A 444 61.93 -11.22 16.50
N ALA A 445 62.01 -10.39 17.52
CA ALA A 445 63.16 -10.28 18.41
C ALA A 445 63.20 -11.37 19.53
N GLY A 446 62.17 -12.24 19.59
CA GLY A 446 62.07 -13.27 20.65
C GLY A 446 61.65 -12.76 22.03
N LEU A 447 61.18 -11.52 22.16
CA LEU A 447 60.85 -10.85 23.43
C LEU A 447 59.39 -11.03 23.88
N THR A 448 58.58 -11.64 23.06
CA THR A 448 57.15 -11.90 23.38
C THR A 448 56.70 -13.26 22.87
N THR A 449 55.52 -13.70 23.30
CA THR A 449 54.97 -15.02 22.97
C THR A 449 54.05 -14.96 21.74
N SER A 450 53.89 -16.09 21.05
CA SER A 450 52.91 -16.21 19.95
C SER A 450 51.47 -15.92 20.41
N LEU A 451 51.16 -16.15 21.68
CA LEU A 451 49.86 -15.88 22.29
C LEU A 451 49.55 -14.37 22.33
N GLU A 452 50.52 -13.55 22.75
CA GLU A 452 50.36 -12.10 22.80
C GLU A 452 50.19 -11.51 21.39
N VAL A 453 50.93 -12.03 20.40
CA VAL A 453 50.76 -11.61 19.03
C VAL A 453 49.36 -11.95 18.51
N SER A 454 48.86 -13.17 18.79
CA SER A 454 47.52 -13.59 18.41
C SER A 454 46.43 -12.70 19.05
N ASP A 455 46.55 -12.38 20.32
CA ASP A 455 45.61 -11.50 21.04
C ASP A 455 45.58 -10.09 20.42
N VAL A 456 46.73 -9.52 20.10
CA VAL A 456 46.81 -8.18 19.51
C VAL A 456 46.30 -8.15 18.07
N ASP A 457 46.49 -9.21 17.27
CA ASP A 457 45.94 -9.28 15.92
C ASP A 457 44.39 -9.40 15.95
N ASN A 458 43.86 -10.19 16.87
CA ASN A 458 42.42 -10.28 17.06
C ASN A 458 41.85 -8.93 17.51
N LYS A 459 42.48 -8.24 18.43
CA LYS A 459 42.12 -6.87 18.86
C LYS A 459 42.17 -5.88 17.69
N ARG A 460 43.21 -5.94 16.84
CA ARG A 460 43.29 -5.11 15.65
C ARG A 460 42.14 -5.38 14.70
N PHE A 461 41.83 -6.66 14.41
CA PHE A 461 40.71 -7.03 13.57
C PHE A 461 39.37 -6.50 14.11
N LEU A 462 39.10 -6.71 15.40
CA LEU A 462 37.88 -6.23 16.04
C LEU A 462 37.77 -4.70 15.99
N ALA A 463 38.88 -3.98 16.25
CA ALA A 463 38.91 -2.52 16.19
C ALA A 463 38.68 -1.99 14.75
N ALA A 464 39.28 -2.62 13.74
CA ALA A 464 39.10 -2.27 12.35
C ALA A 464 37.64 -2.54 11.89
N SER A 465 37.08 -3.67 12.29
CA SER A 465 35.66 -4.01 11.99
C SER A 465 34.71 -3.06 12.68
N SER A 466 34.96 -2.67 13.94
CA SER A 466 34.16 -1.68 14.68
C SER A 466 34.21 -0.29 13.99
N ALA A 467 35.39 0.14 13.56
CA ALA A 467 35.53 1.42 12.83
C ALA A 467 34.76 1.41 11.49
N ALA A 468 34.85 0.30 10.71
CA ALA A 468 34.09 0.12 9.48
C ALA A 468 32.57 0.16 9.71
N GLN A 469 32.11 -0.54 10.74
CA GLN A 469 30.68 -0.55 11.13
C GLN A 469 30.22 0.84 11.58
N SER A 470 31.02 1.55 12.39
CA SER A 470 30.68 2.89 12.88
C SER A 470 30.60 3.92 11.73
N ARG A 471 31.46 3.81 10.70
CA ARG A 471 31.41 4.66 9.50
C ARG A 471 30.08 4.43 8.74
N ALA A 472 29.75 3.19 8.44
CA ALA A 472 28.50 2.88 7.77
C ALA A 472 27.30 3.36 8.60
N GLN A 473 27.35 3.19 9.92
CA GLN A 473 26.29 3.61 10.82
C GLN A 473 26.12 5.13 10.85
N LEU A 474 27.22 5.91 10.83
CA LEU A 474 27.15 7.37 10.76
C LEU A 474 26.43 7.83 9.49
N GLU A 475 26.79 7.27 8.32
CA GLU A 475 26.13 7.65 7.07
C GLU A 475 24.65 7.24 7.07
N ILE A 476 24.29 6.08 7.62
CA ILE A 476 22.89 5.68 7.80
C ILE A 476 22.14 6.68 8.69
N ARG A 477 22.73 7.15 9.80
CA ARG A 477 22.08 8.12 10.70
C ARG A 477 21.90 9.49 10.03
N LYS A 478 22.80 9.91 9.15
CA LYS A 478 22.63 11.13 8.34
C LYS A 478 21.41 11.03 7.44
N VAL A 479 21.25 9.91 6.76
CA VAL A 479 20.10 9.64 5.89
C VAL A 479 18.79 9.56 6.69
N GLU A 480 18.82 8.94 7.87
CA GLU A 480 17.67 8.85 8.78
C GLU A 480 17.21 10.22 9.30
N LEU A 481 18.16 11.09 9.65
CA LEU A 481 17.82 12.45 10.06
C LEU A 481 17.20 13.24 8.91
N ALA A 482 17.78 13.15 7.70
CA ALA A 482 17.23 13.83 6.53
C ALA A 482 15.81 13.33 6.19
N ALA A 483 15.54 12.04 6.37
CA ALA A 483 14.19 11.47 6.22
C ALA A 483 13.22 12.00 7.29
N ALA A 484 13.68 12.11 8.56
CA ALA A 484 12.86 12.65 9.64
C ALA A 484 12.55 14.15 9.46
N GLU A 485 13.39 14.87 8.72
CA GLU A 485 13.20 16.28 8.33
C GLU A 485 12.43 16.47 7.02
N GLY A 486 12.04 15.37 6.31
CA GLY A 486 11.41 15.43 4.99
C GLY A 486 12.31 16.03 3.91
N ARG A 487 13.64 15.88 4.04
CA ARG A 487 14.68 16.41 3.13
C ARG A 487 15.51 15.30 2.48
N LEU A 488 15.02 14.07 2.54
CA LEU A 488 15.76 12.90 2.06
C LEU A 488 16.12 13.01 0.57
N ALA A 489 15.16 13.39 -0.28
CA ALA A 489 15.39 13.54 -1.71
C ALA A 489 16.49 14.56 -2.01
N THR A 490 16.49 15.70 -1.31
CA THR A 490 17.50 16.76 -1.44
C THR A 490 18.90 16.27 -1.03
N LEU A 491 19.01 15.56 0.11
CA LEU A 491 20.27 14.96 0.57
C LEU A 491 20.83 13.96 -0.45
N LEU A 492 19.97 13.15 -1.06
CA LEU A 492 20.35 12.13 -2.02
C LEU A 492 20.59 12.71 -3.45
N GLY A 493 20.42 14.02 -3.66
CA GLY A 493 20.60 14.68 -4.95
C GLY A 493 19.58 14.27 -6.01
N LEU A 494 18.35 13.90 -5.57
CA LEU A 494 17.21 13.55 -6.41
C LEU A 494 16.30 14.78 -6.56
N ALA A 495 15.62 14.88 -7.72
CA ALA A 495 14.64 15.95 -7.93
C ALA A 495 13.44 15.77 -6.99
N GLU A 496 13.01 16.86 -6.37
CA GLU A 496 11.70 16.94 -5.73
C GLU A 496 10.64 17.03 -6.84
N ASN A 497 9.99 15.92 -7.15
CA ASN A 497 8.91 15.87 -8.16
C ASN A 497 7.54 15.96 -7.48
#